data_022f2a97d6c15d630e1c637b1e02efce
#
_entry.id   022f2a97d6c15d630e1c637b1e02efce
#
_cell.length_a   1.000
_cell.length_b   1.000
_cell.length_c   1.000
_cell.angle_alpha   90.00
_cell.angle_beta   90.00
_cell.angle_gamma   90.00
#
_symmetry.space_group_name_H-M   'P 1'
#
loop_
_entity.id
_entity.type
_entity.pdbx_description
1 polymer ?
#
loop_
_entity_poly.entity_id
_entity_poly.type
_entity_poly.pdbx_seq_one_letter_code
_entity_poly.pdbx_strand_id
1 'polypeptide(L)'
;MKSQLFDIRREYKKGRLTPGNLNDNPFEQFDHWLNDAIHSDEYEPTAMTVATVSTDGHPSTRTVLLKGVENDRFIFFTNYESRKGRQLTANPYISLSFVWHKLERQIHIEGKAERCAPADSDAYFASRPYKSKIGARISPQSHVIGSRMEIMRAFVREAATWIGQSIKRPDNWGGFAVTPFRFEFWQGRESRLHDRFLYSQQADGSWKKERLAP
;
A
#
# COMPACT_ATOMS: atom_id res chain seq x y z
N MET A 1 -26.02 -21.40 -3.52
CA MET A 1 -24.89 -20.45 -3.34
C MET A 1 -24.31 -19.94 -4.67
N LYS A 2 -24.04 -20.80 -5.68
CA LYS A 2 -23.51 -20.34 -6.99
C LYS A 2 -24.42 -19.36 -7.75
N SER A 3 -25.75 -19.54 -7.77
CA SER A 3 -26.70 -18.67 -8.47
C SER A 3 -26.79 -17.27 -7.86
N GLN A 4 -26.67 -17.13 -6.56
CA GLN A 4 -26.77 -15.83 -5.86
C GLN A 4 -25.62 -14.88 -6.17
N LEU A 5 -24.42 -15.37 -6.47
CA LEU A 5 -23.26 -14.54 -6.81
C LEU A 5 -23.37 -13.92 -8.22
N PHE A 6 -24.03 -14.60 -9.16
CA PHE A 6 -24.22 -14.08 -10.52
C PHE A 6 -25.16 -12.87 -10.57
N ASP A 7 -26.05 -12.74 -9.59
CA ASP A 7 -27.05 -11.67 -9.53
C ASP A 7 -26.54 -10.43 -8.77
N ILE A 8 -25.38 -10.52 -8.08
CA ILE A 8 -24.75 -9.41 -7.38
C ILE A 8 -24.07 -8.52 -8.41
N ARG A 9 -24.80 -7.51 -8.89
CA ARG A 9 -24.30 -6.54 -9.86
C ARG A 9 -24.58 -5.13 -9.35
N ARG A 10 -23.62 -4.24 -9.53
CA ARG A 10 -23.77 -2.82 -9.28
C ARG A 10 -23.34 -2.04 -10.51
N GLU A 11 -24.11 -1.05 -10.89
CA GLU A 11 -23.70 -0.09 -11.92
C GLU A 11 -22.89 1.04 -11.32
N TYR A 12 -21.87 1.48 -12.04
CA TYR A 12 -20.99 2.56 -11.67
C TYR A 12 -21.42 3.84 -12.39
N LYS A 13 -21.66 4.93 -11.60
CA LYS A 13 -22.26 6.17 -12.13
C LYS A 13 -21.57 7.44 -11.63
N LYS A 14 -20.56 7.34 -10.76
CA LYS A 14 -20.07 8.48 -9.97
C LYS A 14 -19.09 9.40 -10.68
N GLY A 15 -18.40 8.94 -11.72
CA GLY A 15 -17.37 9.78 -12.31
C GLY A 15 -17.09 9.51 -13.78
N ARG A 16 -16.29 10.38 -14.36
CA ARG A 16 -15.71 10.23 -15.71
C ARG A 16 -14.25 10.56 -15.66
N LEU A 17 -13.44 9.78 -16.36
CA LEU A 17 -12.03 10.06 -16.56
C LEU A 17 -11.79 10.29 -18.04
N THR A 18 -11.38 11.50 -18.38
CA THR A 18 -11.14 11.91 -19.78
C THR A 18 -9.72 12.47 -19.90
N PRO A 19 -9.14 12.51 -21.11
CA PRO A 19 -7.82 13.14 -21.28
C PRO A 19 -7.72 14.57 -20.75
N GLY A 20 -8.82 15.33 -20.82
CA GLY A 20 -8.84 16.73 -20.39
C GLY A 20 -8.93 16.97 -18.87
N ASN A 21 -9.25 15.92 -18.08
CA ASN A 21 -9.30 16.00 -16.61
C ASN A 21 -8.23 15.13 -15.94
N LEU A 22 -7.22 14.69 -16.70
CA LEU A 22 -6.05 13.98 -16.21
C LEU A 22 -4.86 14.93 -16.12
N ASN A 23 -4.17 14.92 -14.98
CA ASN A 23 -2.88 15.58 -14.86
C ASN A 23 -1.83 14.91 -15.77
N ASP A 24 -0.84 15.68 -16.23
CA ASP A 24 0.27 15.09 -16.99
C ASP A 24 1.24 14.33 -16.07
N ASN A 25 1.34 14.75 -14.81
CA ASN A 25 2.11 14.06 -13.78
C ASN A 25 1.21 13.06 -13.02
N PRO A 26 1.52 11.74 -13.02
CA PRO A 26 0.72 10.73 -12.32
C PRO A 26 0.74 10.88 -10.79
N PHE A 27 1.75 11.53 -10.20
CA PHE A 27 1.78 11.80 -8.76
C PHE A 27 0.78 12.89 -8.38
N GLU A 28 0.65 13.94 -9.19
CA GLU A 28 -0.39 14.96 -9.00
C GLU A 28 -1.79 14.36 -9.19
N GLN A 29 -1.96 13.48 -10.16
CA GLN A 29 -3.21 12.75 -10.37
C GLN A 29 -3.54 11.84 -9.18
N PHE A 30 -2.54 11.17 -8.62
CA PHE A 30 -2.68 10.34 -7.42
C PHE A 30 -3.07 11.20 -6.21
N ASP A 31 -2.36 12.31 -5.97
CA ASP A 31 -2.62 13.20 -4.85
C ASP A 31 -4.04 13.79 -4.91
N HIS A 32 -4.46 14.26 -6.09
CA HIS A 32 -5.82 14.72 -6.31
C HIS A 32 -6.87 13.64 -5.94
N TRP A 33 -6.68 12.40 -6.41
CA TRP A 33 -7.62 11.32 -6.13
C TRP A 33 -7.57 10.83 -4.68
N LEU A 34 -6.40 10.83 -4.06
CA LEU A 34 -6.26 10.51 -2.63
C LEU A 34 -6.97 11.55 -1.75
N ASN A 35 -6.84 12.84 -2.09
CA ASN A 35 -7.55 13.91 -1.41
C ASN A 35 -9.07 13.76 -1.54
N ASP A 36 -9.58 13.44 -2.74
CA ASP A 36 -11.00 13.11 -2.92
C ASP A 36 -11.42 11.94 -2.02
N ALA A 37 -10.59 10.89 -1.92
CA ALA A 37 -10.88 9.73 -1.09
C ALA A 37 -10.90 10.07 0.40
N ILE A 38 -9.97 10.88 0.87
CA ILE A 38 -9.92 11.36 2.27
C ILE A 38 -11.19 12.14 2.63
N HIS A 39 -11.75 12.92 1.69
CA HIS A 39 -12.94 13.73 1.92
C HIS A 39 -14.28 13.02 1.59
N SER A 40 -14.23 11.77 1.14
CA SER A 40 -15.42 11.02 0.65
C SER A 40 -15.98 10.00 1.63
N ASP A 41 -15.68 10.04 2.92
CA ASP A 41 -16.04 8.99 3.89
C ASP A 41 -15.55 7.57 3.53
N GLU A 42 -14.51 7.39 2.73
CA GLU A 42 -13.85 6.09 2.62
C GLU A 42 -13.32 5.68 4.00
N TYR A 43 -13.53 4.42 4.37
CA TYR A 43 -13.19 3.94 5.72
C TYR A 43 -11.70 4.07 6.04
N GLU A 44 -10.84 3.74 5.10
CA GLU A 44 -9.38 3.76 5.24
C GLU A 44 -8.75 4.16 3.90
N PRO A 45 -8.77 5.46 3.52
CA PRO A 45 -8.37 5.90 2.17
C PRO A 45 -6.89 5.65 1.87
N THR A 46 -6.04 5.50 2.89
CA THR A 46 -4.62 5.18 2.76
C THR A 46 -4.33 3.68 2.69
N ALA A 47 -5.35 2.82 2.85
CA ALA A 47 -5.16 1.38 2.73
C ALA A 47 -4.87 0.99 1.28
N MET A 48 -3.81 0.22 1.11
CA MET A 48 -3.43 -0.33 -0.20
C MET A 48 -3.12 -1.82 -0.09
N THR A 49 -3.53 -2.58 -1.07
CA THR A 49 -3.09 -3.95 -1.25
C THR A 49 -1.72 -3.94 -1.93
N VAL A 50 -0.72 -4.56 -1.31
CA VAL A 50 0.58 -4.74 -1.92
C VAL A 50 0.77 -6.20 -2.35
N ALA A 51 1.18 -6.39 -3.60
CA ALA A 51 1.56 -7.68 -4.16
C ALA A 51 3.08 -7.79 -4.23
N THR A 52 3.61 -8.90 -3.74
CA THR A 52 5.03 -9.23 -3.80
C THR A 52 5.20 -10.67 -4.31
N VAL A 53 6.34 -10.98 -4.91
CA VAL A 53 6.58 -12.26 -5.55
C VAL A 53 7.77 -12.94 -4.88
N SER A 54 7.63 -14.23 -4.57
CA SER A 54 8.72 -15.06 -4.06
C SER A 54 9.73 -15.42 -5.16
N THR A 55 10.88 -15.95 -4.79
CA THR A 55 11.94 -16.35 -5.75
C THR A 55 11.51 -17.45 -6.71
N ASP A 56 10.53 -18.25 -6.31
CA ASP A 56 9.91 -19.31 -7.12
C ASP A 56 8.69 -18.82 -7.95
N GLY A 57 8.47 -17.48 -8.00
CA GLY A 57 7.44 -16.87 -8.84
C GLY A 57 6.04 -16.80 -8.22
N HIS A 58 5.84 -17.27 -6.98
CA HIS A 58 4.50 -17.23 -6.37
C HIS A 58 4.14 -15.84 -5.84
N PRO A 59 3.07 -15.19 -6.37
CA PRO A 59 2.59 -13.91 -5.85
C PRO A 59 1.88 -14.08 -4.51
N SER A 60 1.95 -13.06 -3.70
CA SER A 60 1.16 -12.96 -2.47
C SER A 60 0.78 -11.51 -2.18
N THR A 61 -0.42 -11.32 -1.60
CA THR A 61 -0.97 -9.99 -1.31
C THR A 61 -1.27 -9.82 0.18
N ARG A 62 -1.30 -8.59 0.64
CA ARG A 62 -1.79 -8.14 1.96
C ARG A 62 -2.07 -6.65 1.91
N THR A 63 -2.89 -6.18 2.83
CA THR A 63 -3.12 -4.75 3.00
C THR A 63 -2.03 -4.15 3.89
N VAL A 64 -1.55 -2.98 3.50
CA VAL A 64 -0.72 -2.07 4.31
C VAL A 64 -1.26 -0.65 4.17
N LEU A 65 -0.79 0.28 5.00
CA LEU A 65 -1.18 1.68 4.91
C LEU A 65 -0.08 2.50 4.25
N LEU A 66 -0.43 3.31 3.27
CA LEU A 66 0.43 4.37 2.77
C LEU A 66 0.71 5.36 3.90
N LYS A 67 1.96 5.76 4.05
CA LYS A 67 2.39 6.70 5.10
C LYS A 67 2.97 8.01 4.56
N GLY A 68 3.22 8.08 3.28
CA GLY A 68 3.65 9.29 2.58
C GLY A 68 3.96 9.00 1.13
N VAL A 69 3.97 10.07 0.35
CA VAL A 69 4.57 10.12 -0.99
C VAL A 69 5.63 11.22 -0.91
N GLU A 70 6.90 10.84 -0.98
CA GLU A 70 8.04 11.73 -0.80
C GLU A 70 9.07 11.50 -1.90
N ASN A 71 9.49 12.56 -2.55
CA ASN A 71 10.43 12.49 -3.67
C ASN A 71 10.01 11.46 -4.74
N ASP A 72 8.73 11.50 -5.13
CA ASP A 72 8.14 10.58 -6.11
C ASP A 72 8.22 9.09 -5.70
N ARG A 73 8.17 8.81 -4.40
CA ARG A 73 8.19 7.44 -3.86
C ARG A 73 7.07 7.21 -2.84
N PHE A 74 6.41 6.08 -2.93
CA PHE A 74 5.35 5.66 -2.01
C PHE A 74 5.94 4.94 -0.81
N ILE A 75 5.65 5.42 0.42
CA ILE A 75 6.27 4.95 1.65
C ILE A 75 5.28 4.14 2.48
N PHE A 76 5.68 2.94 2.90
CA PHE A 76 4.99 2.13 3.88
C PHE A 76 5.98 1.46 4.83
N PHE A 77 5.52 1.11 6.04
CA PHE A 77 6.35 0.51 7.07
C PHE A 77 5.91 -0.91 7.42
N THR A 78 6.87 -1.80 7.65
CA THR A 78 6.61 -3.20 7.95
C THR A 78 7.77 -3.86 8.69
N ASN A 79 7.57 -5.11 9.11
CA ASN A 79 8.66 -5.98 9.56
C ASN A 79 9.39 -6.54 8.34
N TYR A 80 10.72 -6.35 8.26
CA TYR A 80 11.57 -6.82 7.17
C TYR A 80 11.67 -8.35 7.09
N GLU A 81 11.49 -9.05 8.22
CA GLU A 81 11.47 -10.50 8.31
C GLU A 81 10.09 -11.11 8.02
N SER A 82 9.07 -10.29 7.79
CA SER A 82 7.77 -10.79 7.32
C SER A 82 7.88 -11.40 5.93
N ARG A 83 6.87 -12.19 5.52
CA ARG A 83 6.83 -12.79 4.18
C ARG A 83 7.08 -11.74 3.07
N LYS A 84 6.41 -10.58 3.15
CA LYS A 84 6.61 -9.49 2.18
C LYS A 84 8.00 -8.88 2.26
N GLY A 85 8.54 -8.69 3.47
CA GLY A 85 9.88 -8.11 3.66
C GLY A 85 10.96 -8.99 3.06
N ARG A 86 10.90 -10.31 3.31
CA ARG A 86 11.82 -11.28 2.69
C ARG A 86 11.66 -11.33 1.16
N GLN A 87 10.43 -11.31 0.65
CA GLN A 87 10.17 -11.30 -0.79
C GLN A 87 10.75 -10.03 -1.45
N LEU A 88 10.53 -8.84 -0.88
CA LEU A 88 11.07 -7.58 -1.40
C LEU A 88 12.61 -7.50 -1.33
N THR A 89 13.21 -8.15 -0.36
CA THR A 89 14.69 -8.25 -0.29
C THR A 89 15.25 -9.12 -1.42
N ALA A 90 14.54 -10.19 -1.80
CA ALA A 90 14.95 -11.10 -2.87
C ALA A 90 14.52 -10.60 -4.26
N ASN A 91 13.36 -9.98 -4.38
CA ASN A 91 12.80 -9.43 -5.60
C ASN A 91 12.13 -8.09 -5.29
N PRO A 92 12.75 -6.95 -5.67
CA PRO A 92 12.26 -5.62 -5.31
C PRO A 92 11.01 -5.17 -6.07
N TYR A 93 10.54 -5.91 -7.08
CA TYR A 93 9.35 -5.55 -7.83
C TYR A 93 8.09 -5.74 -6.99
N ILE A 94 7.23 -4.73 -7.02
CA ILE A 94 6.02 -4.64 -6.21
C ILE A 94 4.89 -4.00 -7.01
N SER A 95 3.66 -4.41 -6.72
CA SER A 95 2.47 -3.70 -7.16
C SER A 95 1.68 -3.21 -5.95
N LEU A 96 1.21 -1.96 -6.02
CA LEU A 96 0.34 -1.32 -5.04
C LEU A 96 -1.03 -1.14 -5.70
N SER A 97 -2.10 -1.44 -4.98
CA SER A 97 -3.47 -1.26 -5.46
C SER A 97 -4.32 -0.54 -4.41
N PHE A 98 -4.86 0.61 -4.78
CA PHE A 98 -5.86 1.34 -4.02
C PHE A 98 -7.24 1.08 -4.62
N VAL A 99 -8.24 0.88 -3.77
CA VAL A 99 -9.63 0.69 -4.19
C VAL A 99 -10.52 1.57 -3.32
N TRP A 100 -11.12 2.58 -3.91
CA TRP A 100 -12.05 3.51 -3.27
C TRP A 100 -13.46 3.25 -3.76
N HIS A 101 -14.18 2.43 -3.01
CA HIS A 101 -15.49 1.93 -3.41
C HIS A 101 -16.56 3.03 -3.50
N LYS A 102 -16.49 4.02 -2.62
CA LYS A 102 -17.45 5.14 -2.64
C LYS A 102 -17.25 6.06 -3.83
N LEU A 103 -16.03 6.13 -4.37
CA LEU A 103 -15.70 6.92 -5.55
C LEU A 103 -15.74 6.10 -6.84
N GLU A 104 -15.90 4.78 -6.74
CA GLU A 104 -15.84 3.86 -7.87
C GLU A 104 -14.52 4.00 -8.64
N ARG A 105 -13.39 4.14 -7.88
CA ARG A 105 -12.04 4.36 -8.41
C ARG A 105 -11.07 3.29 -7.94
N GLN A 106 -10.12 2.98 -8.82
CA GLN A 106 -8.97 2.14 -8.50
C GLN A 106 -7.70 2.78 -9.06
N ILE A 107 -6.57 2.58 -8.35
CA ILE A 107 -5.26 2.95 -8.84
C ILE A 107 -4.36 1.72 -8.67
N HIS A 108 -3.68 1.32 -9.74
CA HIS A 108 -2.64 0.31 -9.71
C HIS A 108 -1.31 0.97 -10.01
N ILE A 109 -0.30 0.66 -9.21
CA ILE A 109 1.05 1.22 -9.31
C ILE A 109 2.03 0.06 -9.34
N GLU A 110 2.89 0.00 -10.35
CA GLU A 110 3.99 -0.95 -10.41
C GLU A 110 5.31 -0.19 -10.21
N GLY A 111 6.19 -0.76 -9.39
CA GLY A 111 7.44 -0.10 -9.02
C GLY A 111 8.49 -1.02 -8.44
N LYS A 112 9.59 -0.42 -8.00
CA LYS A 112 10.66 -1.09 -7.26
C LYS A 112 10.71 -0.55 -5.83
N ALA A 113 10.79 -1.44 -4.86
CA ALA A 113 10.86 -1.13 -3.45
C ALA A 113 12.31 -1.16 -2.96
N GLU A 114 12.70 -0.15 -2.21
CA GLU A 114 13.97 -0.06 -1.52
C GLU A 114 13.72 0.23 -0.03
N ARG A 115 14.63 -0.17 0.86
CA ARG A 115 14.51 0.20 2.26
C ARG A 115 14.73 1.70 2.42
N CYS A 116 13.87 2.35 3.21
CA CYS A 116 14.08 3.73 3.63
C CYS A 116 15.36 3.87 4.45
N ALA A 117 15.92 5.07 4.51
CA ALA A 117 17.02 5.36 5.40
C ALA A 117 16.66 5.03 6.86
N PRO A 118 17.62 4.53 7.68
CA PRO A 118 17.36 4.23 9.08
C PRO A 118 16.76 5.40 9.85
N ALA A 119 17.22 6.63 9.60
CA ALA A 119 16.71 7.84 10.24
C ALA A 119 15.22 8.08 10.01
N ASP A 120 14.73 7.87 8.76
CA ASP A 120 13.30 8.02 8.42
C ASP A 120 12.46 6.96 9.14
N SER A 121 12.99 5.72 9.19
CA SER A 121 12.33 4.63 9.91
C SER A 121 12.29 4.88 11.42
N ASP A 122 13.35 5.46 12.00
CA ASP A 122 13.42 5.83 13.41
C ASP A 122 12.45 6.96 13.72
N ALA A 123 12.40 8.01 12.90
CA ALA A 123 11.49 9.14 13.05
C ALA A 123 10.02 8.67 13.02
N TYR A 124 9.65 7.87 12.02
CA TYR A 124 8.29 7.33 11.95
C TYR A 124 7.99 6.37 13.11
N PHE A 125 8.93 5.50 13.50
CA PHE A 125 8.73 4.61 14.64
C PHE A 125 8.49 5.42 15.93
N ALA A 126 9.22 6.51 16.13
CA ALA A 126 9.07 7.38 17.29
C ALA A 126 7.68 8.04 17.36
N SER A 127 7.05 8.35 16.24
CA SER A 127 5.70 8.95 16.19
C SER A 127 4.56 7.96 16.49
N ARG A 128 4.82 6.64 16.48
CA ARG A 128 3.77 5.63 16.66
C ARG A 128 3.27 5.57 18.10
N PRO A 129 1.98 5.20 18.31
CA PRO A 129 1.43 4.96 19.64
C PRO A 129 2.24 3.88 20.41
N TYR A 130 2.35 4.02 21.72
CA TYR A 130 3.09 3.12 22.61
C TYR A 130 2.81 1.63 22.32
N LYS A 131 1.53 1.23 22.33
CA LYS A 131 1.11 -0.16 22.09
C LYS A 131 1.53 -0.68 20.70
N SER A 132 1.54 0.20 19.71
CA SER A 132 1.97 -0.16 18.35
C SER A 132 3.48 -0.35 18.24
N LYS A 133 4.28 0.39 19.03
CA LYS A 133 5.73 0.19 19.15
C LYS A 133 6.04 -1.16 19.79
N ILE A 134 5.39 -1.48 20.92
CA ILE A 134 5.54 -2.78 21.58
C ILE A 134 5.15 -3.92 20.63
N GLY A 135 3.99 -3.80 19.98
CA GLY A 135 3.53 -4.82 19.02
C GLY A 135 4.53 -5.07 17.87
N ALA A 136 5.18 -4.03 17.35
CA ALA A 136 6.18 -4.17 16.30
C ALA A 136 7.45 -4.91 16.79
N ARG A 137 7.82 -4.75 18.05
CA ARG A 137 9.00 -5.40 18.63
C ARG A 137 8.82 -6.87 18.92
N ILE A 138 7.60 -7.28 19.29
CA ILE A 138 7.33 -8.66 19.74
C ILE A 138 6.76 -9.55 18.65
N SER A 139 6.29 -8.97 17.53
CA SER A 139 5.57 -9.75 16.52
C SER A 139 6.53 -10.46 15.57
N PRO A 140 6.60 -11.82 15.58
CA PRO A 140 7.28 -12.58 14.53
C PRO A 140 6.38 -12.60 13.28
N GLN A 141 6.22 -11.46 12.64
CA GLN A 141 5.23 -11.25 11.58
C GLN A 141 5.35 -12.29 10.47
N SER A 142 4.22 -12.91 10.12
CA SER A 142 4.10 -13.99 9.12
C SER A 142 4.70 -15.34 9.52
N HIS A 143 5.10 -15.54 10.76
CA HIS A 143 5.49 -16.86 11.28
C HIS A 143 4.31 -17.55 11.96
N VAL A 144 4.35 -18.88 11.96
CA VAL A 144 3.40 -19.69 12.74
C VAL A 144 3.72 -19.53 14.22
N ILE A 145 2.69 -19.32 15.02
CA ILE A 145 2.78 -19.23 16.49
C ILE A 145 1.86 -20.28 17.13
N GLY A 146 2.21 -20.74 18.31
CA GLY A 146 1.44 -21.75 19.01
C GLY A 146 0.09 -21.25 19.51
N SER A 147 0.01 -19.99 19.96
CA SER A 147 -1.24 -19.42 20.46
C SER A 147 -1.19 -17.89 20.54
N ARG A 148 -2.38 -17.28 20.56
CA ARG A 148 -2.52 -15.84 20.86
C ARG A 148 -1.96 -15.49 22.25
N MET A 149 -2.06 -16.39 23.23
CA MET A 149 -1.56 -16.16 24.60
C MET A 149 -0.05 -15.96 24.63
N GLU A 150 0.68 -16.63 23.76
CA GLU A 150 2.14 -16.45 23.59
C GLU A 150 2.49 -15.00 23.23
N ILE A 151 1.80 -14.43 22.22
CA ILE A 151 1.96 -13.01 21.84
C ILE A 151 1.55 -12.09 23.00
N MET A 152 0.48 -12.37 23.71
CA MET A 152 0.03 -11.55 24.83
C MET A 152 1.05 -11.55 25.98
N ARG A 153 1.66 -12.70 26.32
CA ARG A 153 2.72 -12.78 27.32
C ARG A 153 3.97 -12.02 26.88
N ALA A 154 4.36 -12.14 25.61
CA ALA A 154 5.46 -11.38 25.04
C ALA A 154 5.19 -9.86 25.11
N PHE A 155 3.96 -9.43 24.82
CA PHE A 155 3.55 -8.04 24.91
C PHE A 155 3.70 -7.48 26.33
N VAL A 156 3.19 -8.20 27.34
CA VAL A 156 3.27 -7.76 28.75
C VAL A 156 4.73 -7.64 29.20
N ARG A 157 5.56 -8.64 28.89
CA ARG A 157 7.00 -8.60 29.22
C ARG A 157 7.72 -7.44 28.58
N GLU A 158 7.53 -7.26 27.25
CA GLU A 158 8.17 -6.17 26.51
C GLU A 158 7.69 -4.80 26.99
N ALA A 159 6.40 -4.63 27.26
CA ALA A 159 5.84 -3.40 27.79
C ALA A 159 6.47 -3.04 29.16
N ALA A 160 6.64 -4.02 30.05
CA ALA A 160 7.28 -3.80 31.36
C ALA A 160 8.74 -3.33 31.23
N THR A 161 9.47 -3.82 30.24
CA THR A 161 10.87 -3.42 29.99
C THR A 161 11.00 -1.94 29.64
N TRP A 162 9.99 -1.36 29.00
CA TRP A 162 10.03 0.02 28.48
C TRP A 162 9.27 1.05 29.33
N ILE A 163 8.86 0.70 30.55
CA ILE A 163 8.21 1.65 31.45
C ILE A 163 9.17 2.81 31.73
N GLY A 164 8.72 4.04 31.49
CA GLY A 164 9.52 5.25 31.71
C GLY A 164 10.68 5.47 30.73
N GLN A 165 10.77 4.64 29.67
CA GLN A 165 11.83 4.74 28.66
C GLN A 165 11.28 4.98 27.28
N SER A 166 12.10 5.59 26.42
CA SER A 166 11.79 5.71 24.99
C SER A 166 12.01 4.37 24.28
N ILE A 167 10.95 3.85 23.66
CA ILE A 167 11.00 2.57 22.94
C ILE A 167 11.81 2.74 21.66
N LYS A 168 12.92 2.01 21.53
CA LYS A 168 13.76 2.00 20.33
C LYS A 168 13.15 1.10 19.25
N ARG A 169 13.29 1.51 18.00
CA ARG A 169 12.90 0.70 16.84
C ARG A 169 13.73 -0.59 16.78
N PRO A 170 13.13 -1.76 16.55
CA PRO A 170 13.89 -2.98 16.32
C PRO A 170 14.48 -2.97 14.89
N ASP A 171 15.66 -3.58 14.72
CA ASP A 171 16.39 -3.57 13.45
C ASP A 171 15.63 -4.25 12.30
N ASN A 172 14.78 -5.21 12.63
CA ASN A 172 13.94 -5.93 11.66
C ASN A 172 12.65 -5.20 11.27
N TRP A 173 12.50 -3.91 11.63
CA TRP A 173 11.31 -3.12 11.31
C TRP A 173 11.70 -1.77 10.71
N GLY A 174 11.02 -1.36 9.66
CA GLY A 174 11.26 -0.06 9.02
C GLY A 174 10.44 0.13 7.76
N GLY A 175 10.79 1.18 7.01
CA GLY A 175 10.11 1.59 5.80
C GLY A 175 10.64 0.93 4.53
N PHE A 176 9.72 0.79 3.56
CA PHE A 176 10.04 0.64 2.15
C PHE A 176 9.54 1.86 1.41
N ALA A 177 10.38 2.40 0.54
CA ALA A 177 10.06 3.42 -0.45
C ALA A 177 9.95 2.76 -1.83
N VAL A 178 8.81 2.94 -2.49
CA VAL A 178 8.54 2.36 -3.81
C VAL A 178 8.69 3.44 -4.85
N THR A 179 9.62 3.29 -5.77
CA THR A 179 9.79 4.13 -6.96
C THR A 179 8.95 3.55 -8.09
N PRO A 180 7.88 4.23 -8.51
CA PRO A 180 7.00 3.75 -9.57
C PRO A 180 7.65 3.88 -10.94
N PHE A 181 7.27 2.99 -11.84
CA PHE A 181 7.54 3.11 -13.28
C PHE A 181 6.25 2.99 -14.11
N ARG A 182 5.09 2.70 -13.44
CA ARG A 182 3.81 2.56 -14.11
C ARG A 182 2.66 2.89 -13.16
N PHE A 183 1.66 3.63 -13.67
CA PHE A 183 0.37 3.85 -13.00
C PHE A 183 -0.77 3.49 -13.94
N GLU A 184 -1.81 2.91 -13.40
CA GLU A 184 -3.10 2.80 -14.06
C GLU A 184 -4.16 3.44 -13.18
N PHE A 185 -4.89 4.41 -13.72
CA PHE A 185 -6.07 5.03 -13.12
C PHE A 185 -7.32 4.44 -13.76
N TRP A 186 -8.20 3.91 -12.94
CA TRP A 186 -9.44 3.28 -13.34
C TRP A 186 -10.63 3.98 -12.69
N GLN A 187 -11.62 4.39 -13.50
CA GLN A 187 -12.88 4.98 -13.04
C GLN A 187 -14.05 4.11 -13.51
N GLY A 188 -14.90 3.73 -12.57
CA GLY A 188 -16.13 2.98 -12.84
C GLY A 188 -17.08 3.74 -13.75
N ARG A 189 -17.64 3.02 -14.75
CA ARG A 189 -18.62 3.54 -15.71
C ARG A 189 -19.72 2.52 -15.94
N GLU A 190 -20.90 3.01 -16.36
CA GLU A 190 -22.03 2.18 -16.77
C GLU A 190 -21.65 1.18 -17.87
N SER A 191 -22.42 0.10 -17.96
CA SER A 191 -22.27 -0.93 -19.00
C SER A 191 -20.87 -1.57 -19.05
N ARG A 192 -20.09 -1.46 -17.98
CA ARG A 192 -18.69 -1.93 -17.88
C ARG A 192 -17.71 -1.25 -18.84
N LEU A 193 -18.11 -0.14 -19.47
CA LEU A 193 -17.25 0.66 -20.34
C LEU A 193 -16.39 1.64 -19.52
N HIS A 194 -15.56 1.08 -18.64
CA HIS A 194 -14.76 1.82 -17.66
C HIS A 194 -13.71 2.69 -18.34
N ASP A 195 -13.46 3.87 -17.75
CA ASP A 195 -12.36 4.71 -18.19
C ASP A 195 -11.06 4.22 -17.52
N ARG A 196 -10.05 3.91 -18.34
CA ARG A 196 -8.76 3.43 -17.89
C ARG A 196 -7.65 4.21 -18.58
N PHE A 197 -6.70 4.73 -17.79
CA PHE A 197 -5.53 5.44 -18.32
C PHE A 197 -4.27 4.89 -17.68
N LEU A 198 -3.32 4.59 -18.55
CA LEU A 198 -1.98 4.13 -18.22
C LEU A 198 -1.00 5.27 -18.32
N TYR A 199 -0.13 5.41 -17.32
CA TYR A 199 1.07 6.21 -17.38
C TYR A 199 2.27 5.28 -17.30
N SER A 200 3.17 5.39 -18.27
CA SER A 200 4.41 4.60 -18.32
C SER A 200 5.61 5.55 -18.33
N GLN A 201 6.56 5.35 -17.40
CA GLN A 201 7.76 6.14 -17.36
C GLN A 201 8.63 5.85 -18.56
N GLN A 202 9.10 6.91 -19.21
CA GLN A 202 9.98 6.83 -20.37
C GLN A 202 11.44 6.88 -19.93
N ALA A 203 12.37 6.56 -20.84
CA ALA A 203 13.81 6.57 -20.56
C ALA A 203 14.37 7.96 -20.18
N ASP A 204 13.71 9.02 -20.63
CA ASP A 204 14.05 10.42 -20.31
C ASP A 204 13.42 10.91 -18.99
N GLY A 205 12.71 10.04 -18.27
CA GLY A 205 12.00 10.34 -17.02
C GLY A 205 10.61 10.93 -17.21
N SER A 206 10.17 11.24 -18.43
CA SER A 206 8.82 11.72 -18.71
C SER A 206 7.79 10.60 -18.58
N TRP A 207 6.48 10.98 -18.55
CA TRP A 207 5.38 10.03 -18.46
C TRP A 207 4.57 10.02 -19.76
N LYS A 208 4.49 8.86 -20.41
CA LYS A 208 3.60 8.61 -21.53
C LYS A 208 2.23 8.23 -21.01
N LYS A 209 1.18 8.91 -21.48
CA LYS A 209 -0.20 8.72 -21.08
C LYS A 209 -0.99 8.05 -22.20
N GLU A 210 -1.65 6.92 -21.95
CA GLU A 210 -2.38 6.14 -22.94
C GLU A 210 -3.72 5.67 -22.36
N ARG A 211 -4.75 5.60 -23.21
CA ARG A 211 -6.05 5.00 -22.81
C ARG A 211 -6.00 3.48 -23.02
N LEU A 212 -6.45 2.74 -22.01
CA LEU A 212 -6.64 1.29 -22.09
C LEU A 212 -8.10 0.96 -22.43
N ALA A 213 -8.32 -0.18 -23.08
CA ALA A 213 -9.64 -0.77 -23.21
C ALA A 213 -10.20 -1.16 -21.84
N PRO A 214 -11.52 -1.06 -21.62
CA PRO A 214 -12.19 -1.44 -20.38
C PRO A 214 -12.07 -2.92 -20.03
#